data_c25dc9bae5e23b6511f8a9bc98766e07
#
_entry.id   c25dc9bae5e23b6511f8a9bc98766e07
#
_cell.length_a   1.000
_cell.length_b   1.000
_cell.length_c   1.000
_cell.angle_alpha   90.00
_cell.angle_beta   90.00
_cell.angle_gamma   90.00
#
_symmetry.space_group_name_H-M   'P 1'
#
loop_
_entity.id
_entity.type
_entity.pdbx_description
1 polymer ?
#
loop_
_entity_poly.entity_id
_entity_poly.type
_entity_poly.pdbx_seq_one_letter_code
_entity_poly.pdbx_strand_id
1 'polypeptide(L)'
;MIRLRSVGSLFLALVVIGCTSGGGEPAPAEKEAQRVDAVYTVDSTKTLEQLETDLPEACKKHGFGVLGSHDLQAKMKSKGVDFPEPCLVYEVCNPQKASEVLSQDLRISTALPCRISVYRQGEGARLATIRPAMMLEMFGAKELPPVAQEVEEAIFAIMKDAAG
;
A
#
# COMPACT_ATOMS: atom_id res chain seq x y z
N MET A 1 79.33 -52.95 -30.03
CA MET A 1 78.41 -53.61 -31.02
C MET A 1 76.99 -53.42 -30.57
N ILE A 2 76.20 -52.74 -31.44
CA ILE A 2 74.74 -53.03 -31.66
C ILE A 2 73.78 -52.64 -30.49
N ARG A 3 72.86 -51.95 -30.65
CA ARG A 3 71.82 -51.38 -31.50
C ARG A 3 70.86 -50.49 -30.66
N LEU A 4 70.70 -49.35 -31.24
CA LEU A 4 69.58 -48.43 -30.99
C LEU A 4 68.20 -49.12 -31.03
N ARG A 5 67.36 -48.84 -30.10
CA ARG A 5 65.90 -49.03 -30.24
C ARG A 5 65.12 -47.89 -29.57
N SER A 6 64.56 -47.18 -30.47
CA SER A 6 63.51 -46.17 -30.25
C SER A 6 62.43 -46.61 -29.28
N VAL A 7 62.06 -45.76 -28.33
CA VAL A 7 60.86 -45.93 -27.52
C VAL A 7 60.03 -44.69 -27.76
N GLY A 8 58.85 -44.96 -28.25
CA GLY A 8 57.92 -43.95 -28.68
C GLY A 8 57.37 -43.13 -27.51
N SER A 9 57.22 -41.85 -27.80
CA SER A 9 56.59 -40.85 -26.95
C SER A 9 55.10 -41.10 -26.89
N LEU A 10 54.62 -41.46 -25.74
CA LEU A 10 53.17 -41.59 -25.44
C LEU A 10 52.66 -40.20 -25.03
N PHE A 11 52.07 -39.50 -25.96
CA PHE A 11 51.36 -38.26 -25.68
C PHE A 11 50.07 -38.60 -24.88
N LEU A 12 50.11 -38.34 -23.60
CA LEU A 12 48.94 -38.36 -22.74
C LEU A 12 48.15 -37.08 -23.01
N ALA A 13 47.07 -37.17 -23.79
CA ALA A 13 46.14 -36.07 -24.00
C ALA A 13 45.32 -35.84 -22.72
N LEU A 14 45.65 -34.77 -22.04
CA LEU A 14 44.85 -34.28 -20.91
C LEU A 14 43.60 -33.65 -21.46
N VAL A 15 42.48 -34.35 -21.36
CA VAL A 15 41.15 -33.80 -21.66
C VAL A 15 40.76 -32.87 -20.49
N VAL A 16 40.92 -31.57 -20.71
CA VAL A 16 40.37 -30.54 -19.81
C VAL A 16 38.87 -30.45 -20.09
N ILE A 17 38.09 -31.06 -19.22
CA ILE A 17 36.62 -30.84 -19.20
C ILE A 17 36.40 -29.42 -18.71
N GLY A 18 36.21 -28.50 -19.66
CA GLY A 18 35.80 -27.15 -19.39
C GLY A 18 34.35 -27.17 -18.83
N CYS A 19 34.21 -26.92 -17.54
CA CYS A 19 32.92 -26.52 -16.99
C CYS A 19 32.53 -25.17 -17.63
N THR A 20 31.67 -25.20 -18.62
CA THR A 20 30.97 -24.01 -19.06
C THR A 20 30.00 -23.62 -17.96
N SER A 21 30.40 -22.68 -17.10
CA SER A 21 29.50 -21.93 -16.28
C SER A 21 28.49 -21.26 -17.19
N GLY A 22 27.29 -21.81 -17.22
CA GLY A 22 26.13 -21.19 -17.87
C GLY A 22 25.94 -19.81 -17.27
N GLY A 23 26.38 -18.79 -18.00
CA GLY A 23 25.96 -17.43 -17.74
C GLY A 23 24.47 -17.36 -17.97
N GLY A 24 23.69 -17.41 -16.87
CA GLY A 24 22.30 -17.05 -16.92
C GLY A 24 22.22 -15.61 -17.38
N GLU A 25 21.69 -15.41 -18.56
CA GLU A 25 21.33 -14.11 -19.09
C GLU A 25 20.41 -13.45 -18.05
N PRO A 26 20.71 -12.24 -17.54
CA PRO A 26 19.82 -11.59 -16.60
C PRO A 26 18.47 -11.44 -17.29
N ALA A 27 17.43 -11.96 -16.64
CA ALA A 27 16.07 -11.79 -17.10
C ALA A 27 15.86 -10.32 -17.44
N PRO A 28 15.17 -9.98 -18.56
CA PRO A 28 14.91 -8.60 -18.92
C PRO A 28 14.29 -7.92 -17.70
N ALA A 29 14.90 -6.80 -17.29
CA ALA A 29 14.35 -5.96 -16.24
C ALA A 29 12.90 -5.67 -16.63
N GLU A 30 11.96 -6.34 -15.96
CA GLU A 30 10.54 -5.97 -16.04
C GLU A 30 10.53 -4.48 -15.79
N LYS A 31 10.01 -3.73 -16.77
CA LYS A 31 9.74 -2.30 -16.60
C LYS A 31 9.06 -2.19 -15.26
N GLU A 32 9.71 -1.56 -14.30
CA GLU A 32 9.14 -1.20 -13.02
C GLU A 32 7.95 -0.29 -13.36
N ALA A 33 6.80 -0.94 -13.56
CA ALA A 33 5.54 -0.24 -13.73
C ALA A 33 5.47 0.67 -12.52
N GLN A 34 5.37 1.98 -12.74
CA GLN A 34 5.26 2.97 -11.68
C GLN A 34 4.20 2.45 -10.71
N ARG A 35 4.65 1.89 -9.60
CA ARG A 35 3.75 1.50 -8.51
C ARG A 35 3.12 2.77 -8.01
N VAL A 36 1.91 3.04 -8.46
CA VAL A 36 1.09 4.07 -7.83
C VAL A 36 0.94 3.63 -6.38
N ASP A 37 1.40 4.45 -5.46
CA ASP A 37 1.31 4.10 -4.04
C ASP A 37 -0.18 3.94 -3.69
N ALA A 38 -0.53 2.73 -3.21
CA ALA A 38 -1.90 2.41 -2.82
C ALA A 38 -2.35 3.17 -1.58
N VAL A 39 -1.41 3.71 -0.81
CA VAL A 39 -1.68 4.49 0.39
C VAL A 39 -1.37 5.96 0.12
N TYR A 40 -2.39 6.80 0.30
CA TYR A 40 -2.23 8.25 0.30
C TYR A 40 -2.01 8.74 1.72
N THR A 41 -1.03 9.62 1.92
CA THR A 41 -0.70 10.17 3.23
C THR A 41 -0.60 11.69 3.21
N VAL A 42 -0.93 12.30 4.35
CA VAL A 42 -0.76 13.74 4.61
C VAL A 42 -0.12 13.89 5.98
N ASP A 43 1.00 14.62 6.06
CA ASP A 43 1.63 14.98 7.32
C ASP A 43 1.00 16.27 7.88
N SER A 44 0.90 16.33 9.19
CA SER A 44 0.37 17.48 9.93
C SER A 44 1.28 17.82 11.11
N THR A 45 1.39 19.11 11.40
CA THR A 45 2.05 19.62 12.61
C THR A 45 1.13 19.61 13.82
N LYS A 46 -0.16 19.30 13.63
CA LYS A 46 -1.15 19.20 14.70
C LYS A 46 -0.94 17.97 15.57
N THR A 47 -1.42 18.05 16.80
CA THR A 47 -1.48 16.89 17.69
C THR A 47 -2.65 15.97 17.32
N LEU A 48 -2.64 14.74 17.87
CA LEU A 48 -3.75 13.79 17.65
C LEU A 48 -5.07 14.36 18.16
N GLU A 49 -5.06 15.01 19.33
CA GLU A 49 -6.26 15.60 19.96
C GLU A 49 -6.85 16.73 19.09
N GLN A 50 -6.02 17.51 18.43
CA GLN A 50 -6.49 18.53 17.47
C GLN A 50 -7.15 17.84 16.25
N LEU A 51 -6.53 16.78 15.73
CA LEU A 51 -7.07 16.04 14.59
C LEU A 51 -8.35 15.27 14.94
N GLU A 52 -8.56 14.84 16.18
CA GLU A 52 -9.82 14.26 16.64
C GLU A 52 -11.01 15.23 16.49
N THR A 53 -10.76 16.53 16.60
CA THR A 53 -11.75 17.57 16.39
C THR A 53 -11.85 17.98 14.92
N ASP A 54 -10.73 18.20 14.28
CA ASP A 54 -10.65 18.81 12.95
C ASP A 54 -11.09 17.86 11.84
N LEU A 55 -10.78 16.55 11.97
CA LEU A 55 -11.12 15.55 10.95
C LEU A 55 -12.65 15.37 10.79
N PRO A 56 -13.46 15.23 11.86
CA PRO A 56 -14.91 15.19 11.71
C PRO A 56 -15.50 16.46 11.07
N GLU A 57 -14.98 17.65 11.40
CA GLU A 57 -15.43 18.90 10.78
C GLU A 57 -15.04 18.97 9.30
N ALA A 58 -13.85 18.52 8.94
CA ALA A 58 -13.44 18.42 7.54
C ALA A 58 -14.32 17.42 6.78
N CYS A 59 -14.65 16.26 7.36
CA CYS A 59 -15.57 15.30 6.77
C CYS A 59 -16.92 15.95 6.47
N LYS A 60 -17.50 16.64 7.43
CA LYS A 60 -18.80 17.32 7.30
C LYS A 60 -18.75 18.39 6.18
N LYS A 61 -17.69 19.18 6.11
CA LYS A 61 -17.49 20.21 5.06
C LYS A 61 -17.54 19.61 3.65
N HIS A 62 -17.03 18.38 3.48
CA HIS A 62 -17.00 17.67 2.21
C HIS A 62 -18.18 16.68 2.02
N GLY A 63 -19.23 16.76 2.85
CA GLY A 63 -20.42 15.93 2.72
C GLY A 63 -20.24 14.48 3.17
N PHE A 64 -19.22 14.20 3.98
CA PHE A 64 -19.00 12.90 4.60
C PHE A 64 -19.42 12.91 6.07
N GLY A 65 -19.93 11.77 6.53
CA GLY A 65 -20.17 11.52 7.96
C GLY A 65 -19.09 10.60 8.53
N VAL A 66 -18.74 10.82 9.81
CA VAL A 66 -17.97 9.85 10.59
C VAL A 66 -18.94 8.83 11.17
N LEU A 67 -18.84 7.58 10.76
CA LEU A 67 -19.69 6.47 11.23
C LEU A 67 -19.18 5.86 12.53
N GLY A 68 -17.88 5.94 12.77
CA GLY A 68 -17.22 5.42 13.95
C GLY A 68 -15.75 5.80 14.01
N SER A 69 -15.17 5.66 15.19
CA SER A 69 -13.75 5.80 15.41
C SER A 69 -13.25 4.69 16.33
N HIS A 70 -12.01 4.26 16.11
CA HIS A 70 -11.37 3.18 16.84
C HIS A 70 -10.01 3.63 17.33
N ASP A 71 -9.83 3.70 18.63
CA ASP A 71 -8.52 3.82 19.26
C ASP A 71 -7.89 2.42 19.35
N LEU A 72 -6.96 2.13 18.43
CA LEU A 72 -6.32 0.83 18.35
C LEU A 72 -5.39 0.59 19.54
N GLN A 73 -4.70 1.63 20.05
CA GLN A 73 -3.84 1.51 21.21
C GLN A 73 -4.65 1.13 22.47
N ALA A 74 -5.71 1.89 22.75
CA ALA A 74 -6.57 1.58 23.89
C ALA A 74 -7.25 0.19 23.77
N LYS A 75 -7.64 -0.18 22.55
CA LYS A 75 -8.24 -1.49 22.27
C LYS A 75 -7.27 -2.65 22.55
N MET A 76 -6.02 -2.54 22.10
CA MET A 76 -4.98 -3.53 22.35
C MET A 76 -4.65 -3.59 23.85
N LYS A 77 -4.47 -2.44 24.49
CA LYS A 77 -4.21 -2.35 25.93
C LYS A 77 -5.32 -3.01 26.77
N SER A 78 -6.59 -2.84 26.38
CA SER A 78 -7.72 -3.49 27.08
C SER A 78 -7.70 -5.02 26.98
N LYS A 79 -6.91 -5.58 26.05
CA LYS A 79 -6.71 -7.02 25.87
C LYS A 79 -5.36 -7.51 26.42
N GLY A 80 -4.61 -6.66 27.12
CA GLY A 80 -3.32 -6.99 27.69
C GLY A 80 -2.17 -6.98 26.67
N VAL A 81 -2.39 -6.40 25.47
CA VAL A 81 -1.35 -6.25 24.46
C VAL A 81 -0.79 -4.83 24.58
N ASP A 82 0.52 -4.74 24.80
CA ASP A 82 1.22 -3.44 24.84
C ASP A 82 1.54 -3.00 23.41
N PHE A 83 1.01 -1.83 23.05
CA PHE A 83 1.26 -1.18 21.78
C PHE A 83 1.57 0.30 22.05
N PRO A 84 2.81 0.74 21.83
CA PRO A 84 3.28 2.05 22.31
C PRO A 84 2.74 3.22 21.48
N GLU A 85 2.37 3.00 20.21
CA GLU A 85 2.05 4.08 19.29
C GLU A 85 0.55 4.40 19.28
N PRO A 86 0.14 5.66 19.58
CA PRO A 86 -1.24 6.08 19.39
C PRO A 86 -1.66 5.96 17.93
N CYS A 87 -2.79 5.30 17.69
CA CYS A 87 -3.32 5.11 16.37
C CYS A 87 -4.85 5.09 16.41
N LEU A 88 -5.46 6.08 15.76
CA LEU A 88 -6.89 6.23 15.62
C LEU A 88 -7.31 5.85 14.20
N VAL A 89 -8.42 5.18 14.03
CA VAL A 89 -9.00 4.87 12.72
C VAL A 89 -10.41 5.40 12.67
N TYR A 90 -10.69 6.27 11.71
CA TYR A 90 -12.01 6.83 11.45
C TYR A 90 -12.66 6.12 10.28
N GLU A 91 -13.90 5.72 10.44
CA GLU A 91 -14.77 5.21 9.40
C GLU A 91 -15.62 6.35 8.85
N VAL A 92 -15.41 6.69 7.58
CA VAL A 92 -16.05 7.84 6.95
C VAL A 92 -16.84 7.41 5.72
N CYS A 93 -18.01 8.01 5.52
CA CYS A 93 -18.89 7.64 4.41
C CYS A 93 -19.71 8.84 3.92
N ASN A 94 -19.91 8.89 2.61
CA ASN A 94 -20.96 9.67 1.97
C ASN A 94 -22.06 8.69 1.52
N PRO A 95 -23.29 8.75 2.08
CA PRO A 95 -24.33 7.78 1.81
C PRO A 95 -24.77 7.73 0.35
N GLN A 96 -24.79 8.87 -0.35
CA GLN A 96 -25.19 8.95 -1.75
C GLN A 96 -24.17 8.21 -2.63
N LYS A 97 -22.86 8.49 -2.42
CA LYS A 97 -21.78 7.82 -3.15
C LYS A 97 -21.73 6.32 -2.83
N ALA A 98 -21.93 5.94 -1.57
CA ALA A 98 -22.01 4.53 -1.19
C ALA A 98 -23.18 3.81 -1.88
N SER A 99 -24.35 4.42 -1.93
CA SER A 99 -25.52 3.86 -2.64
C SER A 99 -25.25 3.65 -4.14
N GLU A 100 -24.55 4.62 -4.76
CA GLU A 100 -24.23 4.57 -6.18
C GLU A 100 -23.33 3.37 -6.51
N VAL A 101 -22.23 3.17 -5.76
CA VAL A 101 -21.32 2.04 -6.00
C VAL A 101 -21.93 0.69 -5.63
N LEU A 102 -22.71 0.62 -4.54
CA LEU A 102 -23.38 -0.61 -4.12
C LEU A 102 -24.48 -1.06 -5.09
N SER A 103 -25.10 -0.12 -5.78
CA SER A 103 -26.07 -0.45 -6.83
C SER A 103 -25.43 -1.16 -8.04
N GLN A 104 -24.15 -1.00 -8.25
CA GLN A 104 -23.40 -1.67 -9.31
C GLN A 104 -22.94 -3.07 -8.87
N ASP A 105 -22.37 -3.17 -7.66
CA ASP A 105 -21.87 -4.44 -7.13
C ASP A 105 -21.89 -4.42 -5.59
N LEU A 106 -22.72 -5.25 -4.99
CA LEU A 106 -22.81 -5.38 -3.53
C LEU A 106 -21.52 -5.88 -2.87
N ARG A 107 -20.65 -6.57 -3.62
CA ARG A 107 -19.33 -7.00 -3.08
C ARG A 107 -18.47 -5.82 -2.66
N ILE A 108 -18.69 -4.63 -3.25
CA ILE A 108 -17.99 -3.38 -2.86
C ILE A 108 -18.26 -3.03 -1.39
N SER A 109 -19.32 -3.55 -0.78
CA SER A 109 -19.57 -3.37 0.65
C SER A 109 -18.41 -3.83 1.54
N THR A 110 -17.58 -4.75 1.07
CA THR A 110 -16.37 -5.21 1.79
C THR A 110 -15.26 -4.16 1.81
N ALA A 111 -15.30 -3.15 0.95
CA ALA A 111 -14.38 -2.02 0.89
C ALA A 111 -14.94 -0.76 1.57
N LEU A 112 -16.17 -0.81 2.06
CA LEU A 112 -16.84 0.29 2.76
C LEU A 112 -16.93 0.02 4.27
N PRO A 113 -16.97 1.06 5.10
CA PRO A 113 -16.74 2.48 4.78
C PRO A 113 -15.26 2.77 4.47
N CYS A 114 -14.98 3.93 3.85
CA CYS A 114 -13.59 4.40 3.72
C CYS A 114 -12.98 4.62 5.10
N ARG A 115 -11.67 4.40 5.23
CA ARG A 115 -10.97 4.58 6.50
C ARG A 115 -9.87 5.61 6.37
N ILE A 116 -9.78 6.48 7.37
CA ILE A 116 -8.67 7.41 7.56
C ILE A 116 -8.01 7.07 8.90
N SER A 117 -6.76 6.64 8.85
CA SER A 117 -5.93 6.41 10.04
C SER A 117 -5.21 7.68 10.41
N VAL A 118 -5.12 7.97 11.71
CA VAL A 118 -4.37 9.10 12.27
C VAL A 118 -3.42 8.55 13.31
N TYR A 119 -2.13 8.78 13.14
CA TYR A 119 -1.11 8.27 14.05
C TYR A 119 0.05 9.25 14.19
N ARG A 120 0.86 9.07 15.22
CA ARG A 120 2.02 9.92 15.48
C ARG A 120 3.07 9.77 14.37
N GLN A 121 3.62 10.91 13.93
CA GLN A 121 4.73 10.97 13.00
C GLN A 121 5.69 12.08 13.42
N GLY A 122 6.84 11.69 13.98
CA GLY A 122 7.76 12.66 14.56
C GLY A 122 7.12 13.50 15.68
N GLU A 123 7.18 14.81 15.58
CA GLU A 123 6.60 15.76 16.53
C GLU A 123 5.09 16.04 16.27
N GLY A 124 4.59 15.66 15.09
CA GLY A 124 3.20 15.86 14.68
C GLY A 124 2.47 14.55 14.47
N ALA A 125 1.56 14.54 13.51
CA ALA A 125 0.77 13.38 13.14
C ALA A 125 0.77 13.15 11.62
N ARG A 126 0.41 11.95 11.22
CA ARG A 126 0.15 11.56 9.82
C ARG A 126 -1.26 11.01 9.68
N LEU A 127 -1.94 11.49 8.65
CA LEU A 127 -3.18 10.90 8.17
C LEU A 127 -2.85 9.97 7.02
N ALA A 128 -3.49 8.82 6.97
CA ALA A 128 -3.29 7.82 5.91
C ALA A 128 -4.59 7.14 5.51
N THR A 129 -4.76 6.87 4.22
CA THR A 129 -5.89 6.12 3.68
C THR A 129 -5.44 5.23 2.53
N ILE A 130 -6.12 4.10 2.33
CA ILE A 130 -6.02 3.36 1.07
C ILE A 130 -6.79 4.17 0.02
N ARG A 131 -6.22 4.36 -1.14
CA ARG A 131 -6.85 5.12 -2.23
C ARG A 131 -8.15 4.45 -2.66
N PRO A 132 -9.30 5.14 -2.55
CA PRO A 132 -10.61 4.56 -2.89
C PRO A 132 -10.70 4.06 -4.32
N ALA A 133 -10.11 4.77 -5.28
CA ALA A 133 -10.10 4.36 -6.68
C ALA A 133 -9.40 2.99 -6.86
N MET A 134 -8.24 2.79 -6.24
CA MET A 134 -7.52 1.51 -6.30
C MET A 134 -8.26 0.37 -5.61
N MET A 135 -9.00 0.65 -4.54
CA MET A 135 -9.84 -0.38 -3.91
C MET A 135 -10.92 -0.88 -4.88
N LEU A 136 -11.54 0.01 -5.65
CA LEU A 136 -12.58 -0.38 -6.62
C LEU A 136 -12.01 -1.15 -7.82
N GLU A 137 -10.78 -0.89 -8.23
CA GLU A 137 -10.09 -1.70 -9.26
C GLU A 137 -10.03 -3.19 -8.88
N MET A 138 -9.89 -3.50 -7.59
CA MET A 138 -9.84 -4.88 -7.10
C MET A 138 -11.12 -5.68 -7.37
N PHE A 139 -12.25 -5.01 -7.61
CA PHE A 139 -13.53 -5.66 -7.98
C PHE A 139 -13.66 -5.89 -9.49
N GLY A 140 -12.59 -5.63 -10.26
CA GLY A 140 -12.53 -5.94 -11.69
C GLY A 140 -13.26 -4.92 -12.56
N ALA A 141 -13.50 -3.73 -12.07
CA ALA A 141 -13.99 -2.63 -12.89
C ALA A 141 -12.96 -2.31 -13.97
N LYS A 142 -13.29 -2.52 -15.24
CA LYS A 142 -12.41 -2.22 -16.39
C LYS A 142 -12.20 -0.72 -16.56
N GLU A 143 -13.19 0.06 -16.16
CA GLU A 143 -13.15 1.51 -16.07
C GLU A 143 -13.63 1.89 -14.67
N LEU A 144 -12.86 2.73 -14.00
CA LEU A 144 -13.28 3.26 -12.71
C LEU A 144 -14.53 4.12 -12.92
N PRO A 145 -15.63 3.81 -12.23
CA PRO A 145 -16.78 4.70 -12.28
C PRO A 145 -16.36 6.10 -11.82
N PRO A 146 -16.88 7.18 -12.43
CA PRO A 146 -16.57 8.56 -12.02
C PRO A 146 -16.70 8.78 -10.51
N VAL A 147 -17.65 8.13 -9.88
CA VAL A 147 -17.86 8.17 -8.43
C VAL A 147 -16.62 7.73 -7.62
N ALA A 148 -15.81 6.81 -8.13
CA ALA A 148 -14.59 6.38 -7.44
C ALA A 148 -13.55 7.49 -7.35
N GLN A 149 -13.38 8.23 -8.42
CA GLN A 149 -12.48 9.39 -8.49
C GLN A 149 -13.00 10.53 -7.61
N GLU A 150 -14.30 10.80 -7.69
CA GLU A 150 -14.94 11.82 -6.84
C GLU A 150 -14.79 11.53 -5.34
N VAL A 151 -14.95 10.27 -4.94
CA VAL A 151 -14.74 9.85 -3.54
C VAL A 151 -13.26 10.00 -3.16
N GLU A 152 -12.33 9.58 -4.03
CA GLU A 152 -10.89 9.72 -3.78
C GLU A 152 -10.49 11.19 -3.59
N GLU A 153 -10.91 12.06 -4.50
CA GLU A 153 -10.65 13.51 -4.41
C GLU A 153 -11.23 14.13 -3.13
N ALA A 154 -12.45 13.74 -2.76
CA ALA A 154 -13.07 14.21 -1.54
C ALA A 154 -12.32 13.74 -0.29
N ILE A 155 -11.91 12.47 -0.22
CA ILE A 155 -11.11 11.95 0.90
C ILE A 155 -9.77 12.69 1.00
N PHE A 156 -9.10 12.94 -0.12
CA PHE A 156 -7.83 13.69 -0.12
C PHE A 156 -8.02 15.14 0.34
N ALA A 157 -9.12 15.77 -0.06
CA ALA A 157 -9.46 17.12 0.40
C ALA A 157 -9.76 17.15 1.91
N ILE A 158 -10.52 16.18 2.42
CA ILE A 158 -10.78 16.00 3.85
C ILE A 158 -9.48 15.92 4.64
N MET A 159 -8.55 15.05 4.20
CA MET A 159 -7.28 14.85 4.88
C MET A 159 -6.40 16.10 4.88
N LYS A 160 -6.36 16.84 3.77
CA LYS A 160 -5.63 18.11 3.67
C LYS A 160 -6.25 19.19 4.58
N ASP A 161 -7.57 19.35 4.54
CA ASP A 161 -8.28 20.33 5.35
C ASP A 161 -8.13 20.06 6.85
N ALA A 162 -8.15 18.77 7.25
CA ALA A 162 -7.93 18.39 8.64
C ALA A 162 -6.47 18.65 9.07
N ALA A 163 -5.52 18.37 8.20
CA ALA A 163 -4.09 18.53 8.49
C ALA A 163 -3.64 19.99 8.66
N GLY A 164 -4.32 20.95 8.04
CA GLY A 164 -4.07 22.40 8.13
C GLY A 164 -3.29 22.95 6.97
#